data_65335ff9f614e797c3576842a46c40ff
#
_entry.id   65335ff9f614e797c3576842a46c40ff
#
_cell.length_a   1.000
_cell.length_b   1.000
_cell.length_c   1.000
_cell.angle_alpha   90.00
_cell.angle_beta   90.00
_cell.angle_gamma   90.00
#
_symmetry.space_group_name_H-M   'P 1'
#
loop_
_entity.id
_entity.type
_entity.pdbx_description
1 polymer ?
#
loop_
_entity_poly.entity_id
_entity_poly.type
_entity_poly.pdbx_seq_one_letter_code
_entity_poly.pdbx_strand_id
1 'polypeptide(L)'
;MTEEKESFPQNFLSDPLRQHKPYIPGEQPSSAERIIKLNTNENPYPPSPSVDVKAAEEIKRLNLYPNPKSNPLRKVIASLHEISMEQVIVGNGSDDLLNLCVRSFADSNQSVGMLDPSYSLYEVLASIQGARLIRIPFDSDDFELPLEKVTNCSANLFFLTSPHAPSGRAYQLEHLESVADNFNGILVIDEAYADFAQENAIPLLA
;
A
#
# COMPACT_ATOMS: atom_id res chain seq x y z
N MET A 1 32.86 28.15 -4.30
CA MET A 1 31.49 28.67 -4.14
C MET A 1 30.73 27.63 -3.39
N THR A 2 30.55 27.79 -2.09
CA THR A 2 29.74 26.94 -1.24
C THR A 2 28.28 27.31 -1.51
N GLU A 3 27.53 26.37 -2.14
CA GLU A 3 26.08 26.48 -2.22
C GLU A 3 25.55 26.50 -0.78
N GLU A 4 25.09 27.67 -0.32
CA GLU A 4 24.21 27.75 0.85
C GLU A 4 22.96 26.94 0.52
N LYS A 5 22.84 25.75 1.12
CA LYS A 5 21.58 25.04 1.17
C LYS A 5 20.60 25.98 1.88
N GLU A 6 19.69 26.58 1.13
CA GLU A 6 18.53 27.26 1.72
C GLU A 6 17.89 26.30 2.70
N SER A 7 18.02 26.55 3.98
CA SER A 7 17.38 25.75 5.01
C SER A 7 15.87 25.98 4.88
N PHE A 8 15.15 24.96 4.45
CA PHE A 8 13.68 25.00 4.46
C PHE A 8 13.21 25.45 5.85
N PRO A 9 12.28 26.41 5.94
CA PRO A 9 11.86 26.96 7.24
C PRO A 9 11.10 25.90 8.05
N GLN A 10 11.84 25.09 8.81
CA GLN A 10 11.33 24.01 9.65
C GLN A 10 10.22 24.43 10.61
N ASN A 11 10.19 25.74 10.95
CA ASN A 11 9.17 26.31 11.84
C ASN A 11 7.73 26.22 11.30
N PHE A 12 7.56 26.03 10.00
CA PHE A 12 6.24 25.89 9.37
C PHE A 12 5.82 24.42 9.18
N LEU A 13 6.69 23.46 9.47
CA LEU A 13 6.32 22.06 9.43
C LEU A 13 5.45 21.69 10.64
N SER A 14 4.51 20.81 10.43
CA SER A 14 3.80 20.15 11.54
C SER A 14 4.77 19.35 12.41
N ASP A 15 4.47 19.17 13.68
CA ASP A 15 5.35 18.48 14.63
C ASP A 15 5.79 17.09 14.17
N PRO A 16 4.93 16.22 13.63
CA PRO A 16 5.35 14.93 13.10
C PRO A 16 6.39 15.04 12.00
N LEU A 17 6.29 16.03 11.11
CA LEU A 17 7.18 16.20 9.98
C LEU A 17 8.57 16.76 10.35
N ARG A 18 8.72 17.41 11.51
CA ARG A 18 10.02 17.91 11.94
C ARG A 18 11.03 16.82 12.23
N GLN A 19 10.57 15.63 12.60
CA GLN A 19 11.40 14.46 12.93
C GLN A 19 11.28 13.34 11.88
N HIS A 20 10.46 13.57 10.86
CA HIS A 20 10.17 12.59 9.83
C HIS A 20 11.41 12.28 8.97
N LYS A 21 11.63 11.00 8.72
CA LYS A 21 12.58 10.52 7.71
C LYS A 21 11.81 10.23 6.43
N PRO A 22 12.16 10.87 5.29
CA PRO A 22 11.45 10.66 4.05
C PRO A 22 11.62 9.22 3.54
N TYR A 23 10.65 8.76 2.78
CA TYR A 23 10.79 7.53 2.02
C TYR A 23 11.98 7.62 1.07
N ILE A 24 12.83 6.60 1.06
CA ILE A 24 13.96 6.49 0.15
C ILE A 24 13.58 5.46 -0.92
N PRO A 25 13.29 5.90 -2.16
CA PRO A 25 13.01 5.00 -3.25
C PRO A 25 14.18 4.07 -3.55
N GLY A 26 13.90 2.90 -4.10
CA GLY A 26 14.93 2.02 -4.62
C GLY A 26 15.78 2.71 -5.70
N GLU A 27 17.05 2.31 -5.79
CA GLU A 27 18.00 2.85 -6.76
C GLU A 27 17.45 2.77 -8.19
N GLN A 28 17.59 3.86 -8.93
CA GLN A 28 17.22 3.96 -10.34
C GLN A 28 18.50 4.04 -11.17
N PRO A 29 19.02 2.92 -11.72
CA PRO A 29 20.24 2.92 -12.51
C PRO A 29 20.08 3.74 -13.79
N SER A 30 21.18 4.35 -14.25
CA SER A 30 21.19 5.06 -15.54
C SER A 30 21.04 4.08 -16.70
N SER A 31 20.39 4.49 -17.79
CA SER A 31 20.18 3.66 -18.99
C SER A 31 21.48 3.25 -19.69
N ALA A 32 22.64 3.81 -19.32
CA ALA A 32 23.96 3.50 -19.88
C ALA A 32 24.58 2.21 -19.32
N GLU A 33 24.05 1.69 -18.20
CA GLU A 33 24.59 0.49 -17.55
C GLU A 33 23.74 -0.74 -17.87
N ARG A 34 24.40 -1.84 -18.18
CA ARG A 34 23.72 -3.14 -18.38
C ARG A 34 23.45 -3.77 -17.02
N ILE A 35 22.43 -3.29 -16.33
CA ILE A 35 22.01 -3.74 -15.00
C ILE A 35 20.71 -4.53 -15.12
N ILE A 36 20.60 -5.63 -14.37
CA ILE A 36 19.33 -6.33 -14.15
C ILE A 36 18.70 -5.71 -12.91
N LYS A 37 17.65 -4.90 -13.10
CA LYS A 37 16.93 -4.23 -12.02
C LYS A 37 15.84 -5.14 -11.46
N LEU A 38 15.94 -5.51 -10.18
CA LEU A 38 14.99 -6.39 -9.48
C LEU A 38 14.46 -5.78 -8.16
N ASN A 39 14.85 -4.54 -7.85
CA ASN A 39 14.65 -3.93 -6.53
C ASN A 39 13.28 -3.27 -6.32
N THR A 40 12.45 -3.15 -7.35
CA THR A 40 11.15 -2.47 -7.30
C THR A 40 9.99 -3.31 -7.85
N ASN A 41 10.22 -4.61 -8.06
CA ASN A 41 9.22 -5.58 -8.53
C ASN A 41 8.48 -5.15 -9.81
N GLU A 42 9.18 -4.46 -10.72
CA GLU A 42 8.59 -4.04 -11.99
C GLU A 42 8.21 -5.25 -12.85
N ASN A 43 7.01 -5.19 -13.44
CA ASN A 43 6.58 -6.23 -14.37
C ASN A 43 7.42 -6.12 -15.68
N PRO A 44 8.13 -7.18 -16.10
CA PRO A 44 8.95 -7.15 -17.30
C PRO A 44 8.15 -7.15 -18.61
N TYR A 45 6.84 -7.42 -18.55
CA TYR A 45 5.96 -7.47 -19.72
C TYR A 45 5.25 -6.14 -19.93
N PRO A 46 5.16 -5.65 -21.18
CA PRO A 46 4.38 -4.46 -21.48
C PRO A 46 2.88 -4.71 -21.28
N PRO A 47 2.06 -3.66 -21.14
CA PRO A 47 0.61 -3.79 -21.12
C PRO A 47 0.06 -4.37 -22.43
N SER A 48 -1.18 -4.83 -22.39
CA SER A 48 -1.87 -5.29 -23.60
C SER A 48 -1.95 -4.18 -24.66
N PRO A 49 -1.76 -4.48 -25.96
CA PRO A 49 -1.90 -3.47 -27.03
C PRO A 49 -3.24 -2.73 -27.05
N SER A 50 -4.30 -3.32 -26.51
CA SER A 50 -5.60 -2.67 -26.36
C SER A 50 -5.56 -1.44 -25.43
N VAL A 51 -4.61 -1.40 -24.50
CA VAL A 51 -4.42 -0.26 -23.57
C VAL A 51 -3.98 0.98 -24.34
N ASP A 52 -3.07 0.83 -25.32
CA ASP A 52 -2.59 1.96 -26.15
C ASP A 52 -3.74 2.62 -26.91
N VAL A 53 -4.63 1.80 -27.47
CA VAL A 53 -5.82 2.31 -28.20
C VAL A 53 -6.74 3.09 -27.27
N LYS A 54 -7.04 2.55 -26.10
CA LYS A 54 -7.92 3.21 -25.12
C LYS A 54 -7.29 4.46 -24.53
N ALA A 55 -6.01 4.46 -24.23
CA ALA A 55 -5.29 5.63 -23.77
C ALA A 55 -5.32 6.75 -24.83
N ALA A 56 -5.09 6.42 -26.11
CA ALA A 56 -5.16 7.39 -27.19
C ALA A 56 -6.57 8.01 -27.38
N GLU A 57 -7.65 7.26 -27.11
CA GLU A 57 -9.01 7.77 -27.09
C GLU A 57 -9.21 8.78 -25.95
N GLU A 58 -8.77 8.46 -24.75
CA GLU A 58 -8.93 9.30 -23.56
C GLU A 58 -8.05 10.56 -23.57
N ILE A 59 -6.85 10.52 -24.19
CA ILE A 59 -5.99 11.68 -24.39
C ILE A 59 -6.74 12.84 -25.06
N LYS A 60 -7.66 12.54 -25.99
CA LYS A 60 -8.47 13.55 -26.70
C LYS A 60 -9.48 14.26 -25.79
N ARG A 61 -9.66 13.79 -24.56
CA ARG A 61 -10.64 14.26 -23.58
C ARG A 61 -9.99 14.83 -22.32
N LEU A 62 -8.67 14.95 -22.28
CA LEU A 62 -7.93 15.44 -21.10
C LEU A 62 -8.25 16.90 -20.72
N ASN A 63 -8.91 17.64 -21.59
CA ASN A 63 -9.43 18.99 -21.31
C ASN A 63 -10.72 18.97 -20.45
N LEU A 64 -11.29 17.79 -20.21
CA LEU A 64 -12.50 17.62 -19.41
C LEU A 64 -12.15 17.09 -18.01
N TYR A 65 -12.93 17.49 -17.02
CA TYR A 65 -12.81 16.87 -15.70
C TYR A 65 -13.21 15.38 -15.76
N PRO A 66 -12.46 14.51 -15.06
CA PRO A 66 -12.86 13.11 -14.92
C PRO A 66 -14.12 12.98 -14.07
N ASN A 67 -14.75 11.80 -14.12
CA ASN A 67 -15.85 11.50 -13.20
C ASN A 67 -15.36 11.54 -11.75
N PRO A 68 -15.92 12.39 -10.85
CA PRO A 68 -15.38 12.62 -9.50
C PRO A 68 -15.32 11.37 -8.63
N LYS A 69 -16.16 10.38 -8.90
CA LYS A 69 -16.24 9.11 -8.16
C LYS A 69 -15.69 7.93 -8.97
N SER A 70 -15.12 8.17 -10.15
CA SER A 70 -14.61 7.10 -11.04
C SER A 70 -15.63 5.97 -11.28
N ASN A 71 -16.92 6.29 -11.33
CA ASN A 71 -18.01 5.30 -11.41
C ASN A 71 -17.85 4.28 -12.55
N PRO A 72 -17.41 4.64 -13.77
CA PRO A 72 -17.18 3.66 -14.83
C PRO A 72 -16.17 2.58 -14.43
N LEU A 73 -15.03 2.98 -13.81
CA LEU A 73 -13.99 2.07 -13.36
C LEU A 73 -14.47 1.21 -12.18
N ARG A 74 -15.09 1.84 -11.17
CA ARG A 74 -15.65 1.13 -10.01
C ARG A 74 -16.66 0.06 -10.41
N LYS A 75 -17.50 0.36 -11.41
CA LYS A 75 -18.46 -0.62 -11.94
C LYS A 75 -17.79 -1.83 -12.58
N VAL A 76 -16.70 -1.62 -13.33
CA VAL A 76 -15.95 -2.72 -13.94
C VAL A 76 -15.27 -3.56 -12.88
N ILE A 77 -14.62 -2.94 -11.89
CA ILE A 77 -13.98 -3.65 -10.77
C ILE A 77 -15.02 -4.45 -9.97
N ALA A 78 -16.14 -3.83 -9.62
CA ALA A 78 -17.22 -4.52 -8.90
C ALA A 78 -17.75 -5.74 -9.65
N SER A 79 -17.96 -5.60 -10.98
CA SER A 79 -18.38 -6.71 -11.82
C SER A 79 -17.33 -7.82 -11.95
N LEU A 80 -16.04 -7.44 -12.01
CA LEU A 80 -14.93 -8.39 -12.13
C LEU A 80 -14.80 -9.27 -10.89
N HIS A 81 -15.02 -8.67 -9.71
CA HIS A 81 -14.83 -9.32 -8.42
C HIS A 81 -16.14 -9.75 -7.74
N GLU A 82 -17.29 -9.60 -8.45
CA GLU A 82 -18.63 -10.00 -7.97
C GLU A 82 -19.00 -9.34 -6.62
N ILE A 83 -18.56 -8.09 -6.42
CA ILE A 83 -18.85 -7.28 -5.22
C ILE A 83 -19.72 -6.07 -5.57
N SER A 84 -20.22 -5.37 -4.55
CA SER A 84 -20.98 -4.13 -4.72
C SER A 84 -20.07 -2.97 -5.16
N MET A 85 -20.55 -2.08 -6.00
CA MET A 85 -19.82 -0.86 -6.38
C MET A 85 -19.54 0.04 -5.17
N GLU A 86 -20.36 -0.01 -4.13
CA GLU A 86 -20.19 0.72 -2.87
C GLU A 86 -18.98 0.21 -2.05
N GLN A 87 -18.54 -1.02 -2.31
CA GLN A 87 -17.34 -1.62 -1.69
C GLN A 87 -16.05 -1.28 -2.45
N VAL A 88 -16.13 -0.48 -3.53
CA VAL A 88 -14.97 -0.12 -4.36
C VAL A 88 -14.62 1.36 -4.18
N ILE A 89 -13.39 1.64 -3.81
CA ILE A 89 -12.76 2.95 -3.88
C ILE A 89 -11.55 2.87 -4.83
N VAL A 90 -11.26 3.95 -5.55
CA VAL A 90 -10.11 4.01 -6.46
C VAL A 90 -9.24 5.21 -6.12
N GLY A 91 -7.93 5.04 -6.28
CA GLY A 91 -6.91 6.05 -6.05
C GLY A 91 -5.79 5.94 -7.08
N ASN A 92 -4.76 6.73 -6.93
CA ASN A 92 -3.59 6.73 -7.80
C ASN A 92 -2.56 5.70 -7.30
N GLY A 93 -2.87 4.43 -7.52
CA GLY A 93 -2.09 3.30 -6.99
C GLY A 93 -2.44 2.96 -5.54
N SER A 94 -1.86 1.87 -5.02
CA SER A 94 -2.05 1.44 -3.64
C SER A 94 -1.53 2.45 -2.63
N ASP A 95 -0.41 3.12 -2.92
CA ASP A 95 0.21 4.11 -2.03
C ASP A 95 -0.74 5.25 -1.65
N ASP A 96 -1.56 5.73 -2.61
CA ASP A 96 -2.59 6.75 -2.35
C ASP A 96 -3.67 6.21 -1.42
N LEU A 97 -4.13 4.99 -1.63
CA LEU A 97 -5.12 4.33 -0.78
C LEU A 97 -4.60 4.02 0.63
N LEU A 98 -3.35 3.56 0.75
CA LEU A 98 -2.68 3.35 2.04
C LEU A 98 -2.59 4.66 2.84
N ASN A 99 -2.22 5.76 2.18
CA ASN A 99 -2.22 7.09 2.80
C ASN A 99 -3.63 7.50 3.26
N LEU A 100 -4.65 7.27 2.46
CA LEU A 100 -6.04 7.54 2.84
C LEU A 100 -6.47 6.70 4.05
N CYS A 101 -6.07 5.43 4.14
CA CYS A 101 -6.34 4.56 5.29
C CYS A 101 -5.70 5.13 6.56
N VAL A 102 -4.40 5.47 6.52
CA VAL A 102 -3.73 6.05 7.70
C VAL A 102 -4.41 7.34 8.14
N ARG A 103 -4.71 8.24 7.21
CA ARG A 103 -5.37 9.52 7.52
C ARG A 103 -6.79 9.38 8.05
N SER A 104 -7.47 8.27 7.69
CA SER A 104 -8.85 8.04 8.12
C SER A 104 -8.95 7.33 9.47
N PHE A 105 -7.98 6.48 9.80
CA PHE A 105 -8.08 5.53 10.91
C PHE A 105 -6.97 5.66 11.95
N ALA A 106 -6.02 6.58 11.76
CA ALA A 106 -4.96 6.82 12.74
C ALA A 106 -4.61 8.30 12.89
N ASP A 107 -4.26 8.70 14.11
CA ASP A 107 -3.73 10.01 14.47
C ASP A 107 -2.64 9.89 15.55
N SER A 108 -2.22 11.01 16.14
CA SER A 108 -1.18 11.04 17.18
C SER A 108 -1.53 10.26 18.47
N ASN A 109 -2.80 9.93 18.69
CA ASN A 109 -3.25 9.16 19.86
C ASN A 109 -3.47 7.68 19.53
N GLN A 110 -3.32 7.32 18.28
CA GLN A 110 -3.60 5.99 17.75
C GLN A 110 -2.34 5.31 17.24
N SER A 111 -2.48 4.07 16.79
CA SER A 111 -1.33 3.28 16.35
C SER A 111 -1.61 2.54 15.06
N VAL A 112 -0.55 2.42 14.26
CA VAL A 112 -0.49 1.62 13.05
C VAL A 112 0.37 0.39 13.32
N GLY A 113 -0.15 -0.79 13.03
CA GLY A 113 0.54 -2.07 13.11
C GLY A 113 1.04 -2.54 11.76
N MET A 114 2.14 -3.24 11.73
CA MET A 114 2.68 -3.92 10.55
C MET A 114 3.55 -5.10 10.94
N LEU A 115 3.74 -6.03 10.04
CA LEU A 115 4.79 -7.05 10.16
C LEU A 115 6.18 -6.42 9.99
N ASP A 116 7.22 -7.01 10.57
CA ASP A 116 8.59 -6.52 10.47
C ASP A 116 9.55 -7.68 10.15
N PRO A 117 10.26 -7.63 9.00
CA PRO A 117 10.23 -6.58 7.97
C PRO A 117 8.94 -6.59 7.15
N SER A 118 8.59 -5.45 6.53
CA SER A 118 7.49 -5.29 5.57
C SER A 118 7.73 -4.09 4.66
N TYR A 119 6.69 -3.68 3.89
CA TYR A 119 6.78 -2.54 3.00
C TYR A 119 7.03 -1.25 3.80
N SER A 120 8.16 -0.60 3.52
CA SER A 120 8.66 0.53 4.32
C SER A 120 7.78 1.78 4.29
N LEU A 121 6.87 1.90 3.31
CA LEU A 121 5.94 3.03 3.23
C LEU A 121 4.98 3.07 4.43
N TYR A 122 4.60 1.94 5.01
CA TYR A 122 3.68 1.93 6.16
C TYR A 122 4.22 2.74 7.33
N GLU A 123 5.50 2.57 7.66
CA GLU A 123 6.14 3.35 8.73
C GLU A 123 6.27 4.83 8.37
N VAL A 124 6.53 5.13 7.10
CA VAL A 124 6.59 6.52 6.60
C VAL A 124 5.24 7.20 6.77
N LEU A 125 4.15 6.56 6.36
CA LEU A 125 2.79 7.09 6.49
C LEU A 125 2.37 7.28 7.95
N ALA A 126 2.66 6.30 8.81
CA ALA A 126 2.42 6.41 10.25
C ALA A 126 3.19 7.60 10.86
N SER A 127 4.47 7.76 10.48
CA SER A 127 5.32 8.87 10.93
C SER A 127 4.79 10.23 10.48
N ILE A 128 4.36 10.38 9.21
CA ILE A 128 3.77 11.62 8.69
C ILE A 128 2.52 12.01 9.46
N GLN A 129 1.69 11.02 9.82
CA GLN A 129 0.45 11.25 10.58
C GLN A 129 0.70 11.46 12.08
N GLY A 130 1.93 11.20 12.57
CA GLY A 130 2.28 11.25 13.99
C GLY A 130 1.73 10.06 14.79
N ALA A 131 1.26 9.01 14.12
CA ALA A 131 0.75 7.80 14.77
C ALA A 131 1.90 6.94 15.31
N ARG A 132 1.63 6.22 16.41
CA ARG A 132 2.59 5.27 16.98
C ARG A 132 2.68 4.04 16.08
N LEU A 133 3.89 3.60 15.75
CA LEU A 133 4.11 2.38 14.99
C LEU A 133 4.31 1.17 15.92
N ILE A 134 3.60 0.07 15.63
CA ILE A 134 3.74 -1.23 16.29
C ILE A 134 4.26 -2.23 15.25
N ARG A 135 5.49 -2.71 15.44
CA ARG A 135 6.12 -3.71 14.58
C ARG A 135 5.95 -5.09 15.19
N ILE A 136 5.42 -6.02 14.42
CA ILE A 136 5.25 -7.44 14.81
C ILE A 136 6.33 -8.26 14.09
N PRO A 137 7.35 -8.74 14.81
CA PRO A 137 8.39 -9.56 14.20
C PRO A 137 7.84 -10.95 13.86
N PHE A 138 8.35 -11.51 12.77
CA PHE A 138 8.15 -12.92 12.44
C PHE A 138 8.79 -13.83 13.50
N ASP A 139 8.27 -15.05 13.61
CA ASP A 139 8.81 -16.05 14.54
C ASP A 139 10.00 -16.81 13.96
N SER A 140 10.13 -16.81 12.63
CA SER A 140 11.15 -17.55 11.87
C SER A 140 11.47 -16.86 10.53
N ASP A 141 12.57 -17.29 9.92
CA ASP A 141 13.05 -16.73 8.64
C ASP A 141 12.23 -17.20 7.43
N ASP A 142 11.24 -18.05 7.61
CA ASP A 142 10.33 -18.50 6.55
C ASP A 142 9.14 -17.56 6.33
N PHE A 143 9.04 -16.51 7.14
CA PHE A 143 8.01 -15.47 7.06
C PHE A 143 6.57 -16.00 7.17
N GLU A 144 6.36 -17.06 7.97
CA GLU A 144 5.00 -17.49 8.33
C GLU A 144 4.26 -16.41 9.10
N LEU A 145 2.96 -16.27 8.84
CA LEU A 145 2.13 -15.27 9.50
C LEU A 145 2.05 -15.56 11.00
N PRO A 146 2.54 -14.67 11.87
CA PRO A 146 2.48 -14.85 13.32
C PRO A 146 1.08 -14.50 13.84
N LEU A 147 0.09 -15.38 13.53
CA LEU A 147 -1.34 -15.17 13.74
C LEU A 147 -1.66 -14.64 15.14
N GLU A 148 -1.17 -15.32 16.18
CA GLU A 148 -1.46 -14.94 17.56
C GLU A 148 -0.93 -13.54 17.90
N LYS A 149 0.24 -13.16 17.39
CA LYS A 149 0.80 -11.83 17.62
C LYS A 149 0.02 -10.74 16.89
N VAL A 150 -0.46 -11.03 15.67
CA VAL A 150 -1.22 -10.08 14.86
C VAL A 150 -2.61 -9.88 15.46
N THR A 151 -3.32 -10.95 15.79
CA THR A 151 -4.67 -10.87 16.37
C THR A 151 -4.70 -10.21 17.75
N ASN A 152 -3.65 -10.37 18.55
CA ASN A 152 -3.49 -9.71 19.85
C ASN A 152 -2.84 -8.32 19.78
N CYS A 153 -2.53 -7.83 18.57
CA CYS A 153 -1.95 -6.51 18.41
C CYS A 153 -2.96 -5.41 18.78
N SER A 154 -2.51 -4.44 19.57
CA SER A 154 -3.34 -3.31 20.03
C SER A 154 -3.34 -2.13 19.04
N ALA A 155 -3.02 -2.34 17.76
CA ALA A 155 -3.07 -1.30 16.76
C ALA A 155 -4.52 -0.94 16.39
N ASN A 156 -4.76 0.34 16.07
CA ASN A 156 -6.05 0.78 15.55
C ASN A 156 -6.22 0.44 14.07
N LEU A 157 -5.11 0.46 13.33
CA LEU A 157 -5.01 0.11 11.92
C LEU A 157 -3.86 -0.87 11.76
N PHE A 158 -4.05 -2.00 11.08
CA PHE A 158 -2.99 -2.95 10.78
C PHE A 158 -2.85 -3.16 9.28
N PHE A 159 -1.63 -3.03 8.76
CA PHE A 159 -1.29 -3.37 7.38
C PHE A 159 -0.70 -4.78 7.32
N LEU A 160 -1.37 -5.65 6.56
CA LEU A 160 -0.96 -7.02 6.31
C LEU A 160 -0.80 -7.21 4.81
N THR A 161 0.44 -7.36 4.34
CA THR A 161 0.74 -7.53 2.92
C THR A 161 0.66 -9.01 2.54
N SER A 162 -0.12 -9.34 1.50
CA SER A 162 -0.22 -10.70 0.95
C SER A 162 -0.42 -10.67 -0.57
N PRO A 163 0.53 -11.17 -1.38
CA PRO A 163 1.86 -11.69 -1.03
C PRO A 163 2.74 -10.68 -0.29
N HIS A 164 3.41 -11.15 0.76
CA HIS A 164 4.22 -10.33 1.63
C HIS A 164 5.46 -9.77 0.90
N ALA A 165 5.67 -8.47 0.99
CA ALA A 165 6.89 -7.82 0.55
C ALA A 165 7.78 -7.52 1.78
N PRO A 166 9.08 -7.98 1.81
CA PRO A 166 9.87 -8.39 0.65
C PRO A 166 9.95 -9.90 0.38
N SER A 167 9.36 -10.78 1.21
CA SER A 167 9.61 -12.23 1.12
C SER A 167 8.94 -12.93 -0.07
N GLY A 168 7.88 -12.34 -0.64
CA GLY A 168 7.06 -12.96 -1.69
C GLY A 168 6.11 -14.05 -1.18
N ARG A 169 6.03 -14.27 0.14
CA ARG A 169 5.15 -15.29 0.71
C ARG A 169 3.70 -14.85 0.65
N ALA A 170 2.84 -15.66 0.02
CA ALA A 170 1.40 -15.51 0.09
C ALA A 170 0.85 -16.24 1.31
N TYR A 171 -0.14 -15.65 1.97
CA TYR A 171 -0.85 -16.28 3.08
C TYR A 171 -2.15 -16.90 2.58
N GLN A 172 -2.52 -18.05 3.16
CA GLN A 172 -3.77 -18.74 2.85
C GLN A 172 -4.97 -17.90 3.29
N LEU A 173 -6.06 -17.96 2.53
CA LEU A 173 -7.29 -17.22 2.84
C LEU A 173 -7.80 -17.49 4.25
N GLU A 174 -7.72 -18.73 4.70
CA GLU A 174 -8.11 -19.15 6.07
C GLU A 174 -7.33 -18.40 7.16
N HIS A 175 -6.04 -18.13 6.94
CA HIS A 175 -5.24 -17.33 7.88
C HIS A 175 -5.62 -15.86 7.86
N LEU A 176 -5.92 -15.29 6.69
CA LEU A 176 -6.37 -13.90 6.54
C LEU A 176 -7.75 -13.72 7.19
N GLU A 177 -8.66 -14.66 7.00
CA GLU A 177 -9.98 -14.73 7.65
C GLU A 177 -9.84 -14.79 9.17
N SER A 178 -8.97 -15.65 9.67
CA SER A 178 -8.70 -15.74 11.12
C SER A 178 -8.21 -14.43 11.71
N VAL A 179 -7.37 -13.67 10.98
CA VAL A 179 -6.95 -12.32 11.41
C VAL A 179 -8.15 -11.36 11.36
N ALA A 180 -8.93 -11.37 10.28
CA ALA A 180 -10.07 -10.47 10.11
C ALA A 180 -11.11 -10.64 11.23
N ASP A 181 -11.36 -11.89 11.64
CA ASP A 181 -12.35 -12.23 12.69
C ASP A 181 -11.88 -11.88 14.11
N ASN A 182 -10.57 -11.91 14.36
CA ASN A 182 -10.05 -11.83 15.72
C ASN A 182 -9.26 -10.54 16.02
N PHE A 183 -8.85 -9.79 15.01
CA PHE A 183 -8.16 -8.51 15.21
C PHE A 183 -9.15 -7.40 15.57
N ASN A 184 -8.88 -6.71 16.69
CA ASN A 184 -9.76 -5.65 17.17
C ASN A 184 -9.32 -4.27 16.65
N GLY A 185 -9.49 -4.02 15.37
CA GLY A 185 -9.13 -2.77 14.70
C GLY A 185 -9.49 -2.80 13.21
N ILE A 186 -8.98 -1.86 12.46
CA ILE A 186 -9.10 -1.86 10.99
C ILE A 186 -7.97 -2.68 10.40
N LEU A 187 -8.30 -3.78 9.75
CA LEU A 187 -7.36 -4.59 8.98
C LEU A 187 -7.35 -4.13 7.52
N VAL A 188 -6.17 -3.79 7.02
CA VAL A 188 -5.92 -3.54 5.60
C VAL A 188 -5.04 -4.65 5.06
N ILE A 189 -5.59 -5.48 4.19
CA ILE A 189 -4.83 -6.50 3.47
C ILE A 189 -4.33 -5.86 2.18
N ASP A 190 -3.02 -5.62 2.12
CA ASP A 190 -2.37 -5.03 0.93
C ASP A 190 -2.06 -6.13 -0.07
N GLU A 191 -2.83 -6.17 -1.13
CA GLU A 191 -2.78 -7.15 -2.20
C GLU A 191 -2.17 -6.60 -3.50
N ALA A 192 -1.21 -5.68 -3.40
CA ALA A 192 -0.52 -5.12 -4.59
C ALA A 192 0.05 -6.20 -5.52
N TYR A 193 0.28 -7.40 -5.01
CA TYR A 193 0.83 -8.55 -5.75
C TYR A 193 -0.12 -9.75 -5.80
N ALA A 194 -1.42 -9.57 -5.56
CA ALA A 194 -2.39 -10.68 -5.53
C ALA A 194 -2.45 -11.49 -6.83
N ASP A 195 -2.20 -10.85 -7.99
CA ASP A 195 -2.17 -11.52 -9.29
C ASP A 195 -1.07 -12.59 -9.42
N PHE A 196 -0.10 -12.62 -8.50
CA PHE A 196 0.97 -13.63 -8.43
C PHE A 196 0.71 -14.69 -7.35
N ALA A 197 -0.40 -14.61 -6.62
CA ALA A 197 -0.83 -15.58 -5.62
C ALA A 197 -1.89 -16.54 -6.17
N GLN A 198 -2.13 -17.65 -5.47
CA GLN A 198 -3.20 -18.60 -5.81
C GLN A 198 -4.56 -18.15 -5.25
N GLU A 199 -4.55 -17.40 -4.16
CA GLU A 199 -5.73 -16.92 -3.45
C GLU A 199 -5.61 -15.42 -3.18
N ASN A 200 -6.75 -14.77 -2.93
CA ASN A 200 -6.84 -13.37 -2.53
C ASN A 200 -7.90 -13.20 -1.43
N ALA A 201 -7.94 -12.03 -0.81
CA ALA A 201 -8.82 -11.72 0.30
C ALA A 201 -10.20 -11.16 -0.11
N ILE A 202 -10.50 -11.04 -1.39
CA ILE A 202 -11.81 -10.53 -1.86
C ILE A 202 -13.00 -11.29 -1.26
N PRO A 203 -12.96 -12.64 -1.09
CA PRO A 203 -14.06 -13.37 -0.44
C PRO A 203 -14.40 -12.89 0.98
N LEU A 204 -13.48 -12.24 1.68
CA LEU A 204 -13.73 -11.67 3.02
C LEU A 204 -14.61 -10.41 3.00
N LEU A 205 -14.94 -9.87 1.82
CA LEU A 205 -15.84 -8.72 1.66
C LEU A 205 -17.32 -9.12 1.56
N ALA A 206 -17.63 -10.41 1.55
CA ALA A 206 -18.99 -10.95 1.38
C ALA A 206 -19.87 -10.81 2.63
#